data_e8a572517d0680f289fb6a1c6c43e385
#
_entry.id   e8a572517d0680f289fb6a1c6c43e385
#
_cell.length_a   1.000
_cell.length_b   1.000
_cell.length_c   1.000
_cell.angle_alpha   90.00
_cell.angle_beta   90.00
_cell.angle_gamma   90.00
#
_symmetry.space_group_name_H-M   'P 1'
#
loop_
_entity.id
_entity.type
_entity.pdbx_description
1 polymer ?
#
loop_
_entity_poly.entity_id
_entity_poly.type
_entity_poly.pdbx_seq_one_letter_code
_entity_poly.pdbx_strand_id
1 'polypeptide(L)'
;VAKRAKLGIPFNYDDSWIGGTYYIKNLVSALNLLQDAEKPEIYMLSNGQESYDFIRHHTGYPHLQWVRPATLSGVDGGIFRRLKLKSKLLPSFFKKELQFDMIFPFPISTDWKQTVCWIPDFQDKRLPEFFSEDELRQRTEQHRYYFENFDHIVFSSEAARSDFETFYPEARVNKHVVHFAVFHERQSQRPAEQVVTELGLPTRFFYCPNQFWIHKNHDVVIDAVNLLKQEGTPVTVAFSGKEHDHRAPDHAESLKRRVAELGLQDNVRFLGFLPREDQIALFGRAICIVQPSLFEGWSTVIEDAKSFSQYVIASDLATNREQISANAEFFQARDARQLANCMKRYVEVDPVKVDVDYRSCQLAFARDFMRVLHQVARDA
;
A
#
# COMPACT_ATOMS: atom_id res chain seq x y z
N VAL A 1 4.97 1.95 37.13
CA VAL A 1 4.50 1.98 35.75
C VAL A 1 5.44 1.10 34.93
N ALA A 2 4.93 0.10 34.24
CA ALA A 2 5.74 -0.73 33.34
C ALA A 2 6.43 0.19 32.30
N LYS A 3 7.70 -0.07 32.02
CA LYS A 3 8.46 0.70 31.02
C LYS A 3 7.84 0.46 29.65
N ARG A 4 7.51 1.54 28.91
CA ARG A 4 6.98 1.44 27.55
C ARG A 4 8.05 0.85 26.61
N ALA A 5 7.63 0.02 25.68
CA ALA A 5 8.50 -0.45 24.61
C ALA A 5 8.95 0.74 23.73
N LYS A 6 10.17 0.70 23.24
CA LYS A 6 10.78 1.74 22.40
C LYS A 6 10.90 1.25 20.97
N LEU A 7 10.16 1.91 20.06
CA LEU A 7 10.14 1.63 18.64
C LEU A 7 10.91 2.72 17.87
N GLY A 8 11.98 2.35 17.19
CA GLY A 8 12.68 3.22 16.24
C GLY A 8 12.10 3.08 14.85
N ILE A 9 11.70 4.19 14.21
CA ILE A 9 11.17 4.21 12.84
C ILE A 9 12.06 5.07 11.96
N PRO A 10 12.98 4.47 11.17
CA PRO A 10 13.64 5.17 10.08
C PRO A 10 12.61 5.58 9.03
N PHE A 11 12.39 6.88 8.86
CA PHE A 11 11.40 7.40 7.93
C PHE A 11 11.80 8.76 7.39
N ASN A 12 11.82 8.87 6.07
CA ASN A 12 11.90 10.15 5.39
C ASN A 12 10.63 10.29 4.52
N TYR A 13 9.97 11.42 4.67
CA TYR A 13 8.82 11.75 3.82
C TYR A 13 9.25 11.77 2.36
N ASP A 14 8.53 11.07 1.51
CA ASP A 14 8.84 10.92 0.09
C ASP A 14 7.55 10.89 -0.74
N ASP A 15 7.35 11.95 -1.52
CA ASP A 15 6.21 12.05 -2.46
C ASP A 15 6.30 11.06 -3.62
N SER A 16 7.48 10.54 -3.91
CA SER A 16 7.69 9.55 -4.97
C SER A 16 7.31 8.14 -4.50
N TRP A 17 7.38 7.86 -3.18
CA TRP A 17 6.99 6.60 -2.57
C TRP A 17 5.81 6.75 -1.60
N ILE A 18 4.70 7.22 -2.14
CA ILE A 18 3.46 7.48 -1.39
C ILE A 18 3.01 6.25 -0.58
N GLY A 19 3.12 5.04 -1.15
CA GLY A 19 2.70 3.80 -0.47
C GLY A 19 3.40 3.57 0.86
N GLY A 20 4.72 3.73 0.92
CA GLY A 20 5.49 3.60 2.15
C GLY A 20 5.21 4.73 3.15
N THR A 21 5.06 5.95 2.68
CA THR A 21 4.70 7.10 3.50
C THR A 21 3.36 6.87 4.22
N TYR A 22 2.33 6.43 3.48
CA TYR A 22 1.02 6.13 4.07
C TYR A 22 1.04 4.86 4.94
N TYR A 23 1.89 3.88 4.63
CA TYR A 23 2.04 2.71 5.50
C TYR A 23 2.50 3.11 6.91
N ILE A 24 3.55 3.93 7.03
CA ILE A 24 4.03 4.42 8.34
C ILE A 24 2.98 5.29 9.04
N LYS A 25 2.33 6.22 8.33
CA LYS A 25 1.23 7.01 8.88
C LYS A 25 0.13 6.10 9.44
N ASN A 26 -0.31 5.11 8.67
CA ASN A 26 -1.36 4.18 9.06
C ASN A 26 -0.94 3.30 10.24
N LEU A 27 0.31 2.85 10.29
CA LEU A 27 0.86 2.10 11.43
C LEU A 27 0.78 2.93 12.73
N VAL A 28 1.28 4.17 12.71
CA VAL A 28 1.23 5.03 13.89
C VAL A 28 -0.21 5.37 14.28
N SER A 29 -1.10 5.55 13.30
CA SER A 29 -2.54 5.72 13.55
C SER A 29 -3.17 4.47 14.19
N ALA A 30 -2.78 3.28 13.75
CA ALA A 30 -3.24 2.02 14.35
C ALA A 30 -2.77 1.89 15.81
N LEU A 31 -1.49 2.13 16.06
CA LEU A 31 -0.93 2.12 17.42
C LEU A 31 -1.61 3.16 18.34
N ASN A 32 -2.10 4.26 17.77
CA ASN A 32 -2.85 5.26 18.54
C ASN A 32 -4.22 4.77 19.03
N LEU A 33 -4.74 3.66 18.49
CA LEU A 33 -5.98 3.04 18.94
C LEU A 33 -5.84 2.23 20.24
N LEU A 34 -4.62 1.84 20.59
CA LEU A 34 -4.34 1.06 21.78
C LEU A 34 -4.62 1.87 23.06
N GLN A 35 -4.80 1.19 24.19
CA GLN A 35 -4.85 1.85 25.49
C GLN A 35 -3.50 2.54 25.75
N ASP A 36 -3.51 3.66 26.49
CA ASP A 36 -2.30 4.46 26.67
C ASP A 36 -1.14 3.63 27.26
N ALA A 37 -1.42 2.74 28.18
CA ALA A 37 -0.40 1.88 28.79
C ALA A 37 0.25 0.87 27.81
N GLU A 38 -0.44 0.54 26.72
CA GLU A 38 0.04 -0.41 25.68
C GLU A 38 0.82 0.29 24.56
N LYS A 39 0.69 1.63 24.44
CA LYS A 39 1.33 2.39 23.37
C LYS A 39 2.86 2.41 23.56
N PRO A 40 3.65 2.06 22.52
CA PRO A 40 5.11 2.21 22.58
C PRO A 40 5.53 3.68 22.57
N GLU A 41 6.74 3.97 23.02
CA GLU A 41 7.43 5.23 22.69
C GLU A 41 7.96 5.10 21.25
N ILE A 42 7.55 6.00 20.36
CA ILE A 42 7.99 6.00 18.96
C ILE A 42 9.03 7.07 18.73
N TYR A 43 10.15 6.67 18.18
CA TYR A 43 11.26 7.54 17.80
C TYR A 43 11.36 7.59 16.28
N MET A 44 10.95 8.73 15.70
CA MET A 44 11.10 8.98 14.26
C MET A 44 12.55 9.33 13.97
N LEU A 45 13.23 8.46 13.22
CA LEU A 45 14.65 8.57 12.89
C LEU A 45 14.76 9.16 11.49
N SER A 46 14.93 10.49 11.39
CA SER A 46 14.97 11.19 10.11
C SER A 46 15.98 12.34 10.11
N ASN A 47 16.48 12.71 8.93
CA ASN A 47 17.39 13.84 8.77
C ASN A 47 16.70 15.18 8.95
N GLY A 48 15.47 15.29 8.46
CA GLY A 48 14.63 16.49 8.55
C GLY A 48 13.48 16.30 9.54
N GLN A 49 13.04 17.43 10.11
CA GLN A 49 11.92 17.46 11.06
C GLN A 49 10.58 17.29 10.33
N GLU A 50 10.50 17.59 9.05
CA GLU A 50 9.30 17.50 8.22
C GLU A 50 8.64 16.12 8.28
N SER A 51 9.43 15.05 8.30
CA SER A 51 8.93 13.67 8.42
C SER A 51 8.24 13.42 9.77
N TYR A 52 8.82 13.93 10.85
CA TYR A 52 8.23 13.87 12.18
C TYR A 52 6.96 14.73 12.26
N ASP A 53 7.00 15.97 11.74
CA ASP A 53 5.86 16.88 11.76
C ASP A 53 4.69 16.33 10.96
N PHE A 54 4.96 15.67 9.82
CA PHE A 54 3.95 14.97 9.02
C PHE A 54 3.24 13.90 9.87
N ILE A 55 3.98 12.98 10.48
CA ILE A 55 3.38 11.89 11.28
C ILE A 55 2.64 12.47 12.50
N ARG A 56 3.24 13.43 13.20
CA ARG A 56 2.62 14.07 14.36
C ARG A 56 1.29 14.75 14.02
N HIS A 57 1.27 15.50 12.92
CA HIS A 57 0.08 16.23 12.48
C HIS A 57 -1.07 15.28 12.13
N HIS A 58 -0.77 14.21 11.35
CA HIS A 58 -1.81 13.32 10.84
C HIS A 58 -2.25 12.23 11.83
N THR A 59 -1.48 11.95 12.89
CA THR A 59 -1.81 10.86 13.82
C THR A 59 -2.14 11.31 15.23
N GLY A 60 -1.66 12.49 15.65
CA GLY A 60 -1.80 12.97 17.02
C GLY A 60 -1.22 12.01 18.07
N TYR A 61 -0.23 11.17 17.71
CA TYR A 61 0.31 10.15 18.59
C TYR A 61 1.01 10.77 19.81
N PRO A 62 0.64 10.39 21.06
CA PRO A 62 1.09 11.14 22.27
C PRO A 62 2.55 10.88 22.64
N HIS A 63 3.10 9.71 22.29
CA HIS A 63 4.45 9.30 22.69
C HIS A 63 5.41 9.27 21.50
N LEU A 64 5.36 10.32 20.65
CA LEU A 64 6.19 10.49 19.46
C LEU A 64 7.35 11.43 19.74
N GLN A 65 8.56 11.02 19.38
CA GLN A 65 9.78 11.82 19.52
C GLN A 65 10.51 11.86 18.18
N TRP A 66 11.20 12.97 17.91
CA TRP A 66 12.09 13.09 16.78
C TRP A 66 13.54 12.92 17.21
N VAL A 67 14.28 12.10 16.47
CA VAL A 67 15.71 11.89 16.65
C VAL A 67 16.39 12.07 15.32
N ARG A 68 17.36 12.98 15.28
CA ARG A 68 18.22 13.17 14.11
C ARG A 68 19.44 12.27 14.25
N PRO A 69 19.58 11.20 13.44
CA PRO A 69 20.79 10.39 13.45
C PRO A 69 21.95 11.22 12.92
N ALA A 70 23.03 11.36 13.67
CA ALA A 70 24.20 12.17 13.29
C ALA A 70 24.91 11.69 12.01
N THR A 71 24.45 10.63 11.38
CA THR A 71 25.11 9.95 10.27
C THR A 71 24.22 9.62 9.06
N LEU A 72 22.99 10.11 8.99
CA LEU A 72 22.17 10.01 7.78
C LEU A 72 22.52 11.09 6.74
N SER A 73 23.63 11.79 6.90
CA SER A 73 24.18 12.70 5.89
C SER A 73 24.63 11.88 4.67
N GLY A 74 23.75 11.70 3.69
CA GLY A 74 24.07 11.03 2.43
C GLY A 74 22.96 10.23 1.79
N VAL A 75 21.74 10.30 2.31
CA VAL A 75 20.57 9.69 1.67
C VAL A 75 19.78 10.79 0.94
N ASP A 76 20.42 11.37 -0.07
CA ASP A 76 19.70 12.10 -1.11
C ASP A 76 19.14 11.09 -2.11
N GLY A 77 17.82 11.07 -2.23
CA GLY A 77 17.06 10.54 -3.34
C GLY A 77 17.41 9.13 -3.80
N GLY A 78 16.90 8.10 -3.14
CA GLY A 78 17.02 6.73 -3.57
C GLY A 78 17.52 5.79 -2.47
N ILE A 79 16.63 5.40 -1.58
CA ILE A 79 16.87 4.44 -0.49
C ILE A 79 17.52 3.13 -1.00
N PHE A 80 17.39 2.83 -2.29
CA PHE A 80 17.91 1.61 -2.91
C PHE A 80 19.30 1.74 -3.54
N ARG A 81 19.87 2.92 -3.65
CA ARG A 81 21.09 3.10 -4.46
C ARG A 81 22.42 3.04 -3.70
N ARG A 82 22.44 3.01 -2.35
CA ARG A 82 23.69 3.05 -1.57
C ARG A 82 23.72 2.16 -0.32
N LEU A 83 23.39 0.87 -0.43
CA LEU A 83 23.74 -0.11 0.60
C LEU A 83 25.25 -0.45 0.66
N LYS A 84 26.11 0.33 0.03
CA LYS A 84 27.55 0.35 0.28
C LYS A 84 27.93 1.28 1.44
N LEU A 85 27.19 1.26 2.52
CA LEU A 85 27.58 1.94 3.74
C LEU A 85 28.52 1.05 4.53
N LYS A 86 29.81 1.39 4.44
CA LYS A 86 30.82 0.89 5.37
C LYS A 86 30.34 1.14 6.79
N SER A 87 30.11 0.08 7.54
CA SER A 87 29.49 -0.03 8.86
C SER A 87 30.22 0.70 10.02
N LYS A 88 30.88 1.83 9.82
CA LYS A 88 31.81 2.40 10.80
C LYS A 88 31.41 3.69 11.47
N LEU A 89 30.23 4.28 11.28
CA LEU A 89 30.03 5.68 11.67
C LEU A 89 28.69 6.01 12.35
N LEU A 90 28.16 5.15 13.25
CA LEU A 90 27.35 5.69 14.34
C LEU A 90 28.31 5.93 15.51
N PRO A 91 28.42 7.19 16.03
CA PRO A 91 29.22 7.43 17.21
C PRO A 91 28.73 6.52 18.35
N SER A 92 29.68 5.87 19.03
CA SER A 92 29.40 4.99 20.17
C SER A 92 28.56 5.64 21.29
N PHE A 93 28.45 6.95 21.28
CA PHE A 93 27.66 7.76 22.20
C PHE A 93 26.14 7.51 22.07
N PHE A 94 25.61 7.37 20.83
CA PHE A 94 24.19 7.07 20.62
C PHE A 94 23.80 5.64 21.01
N LYS A 95 24.73 4.70 20.94
CA LYS A 95 24.50 3.29 21.37
C LYS A 95 24.21 3.18 22.88
N LYS A 96 24.61 4.15 23.68
CA LYS A 96 24.52 4.08 25.15
C LYS A 96 23.24 4.70 25.72
N GLU A 97 22.64 5.67 25.01
CA GLU A 97 21.46 6.42 25.51
C GLU A 97 20.11 5.96 24.93
N LEU A 98 20.07 5.52 23.68
CA LEU A 98 18.83 5.06 23.03
C LEU A 98 18.96 3.56 22.73
N GLN A 99 18.41 2.73 23.60
CA GLN A 99 18.18 1.31 23.31
C GLN A 99 16.75 1.18 22.80
N PHE A 100 16.58 0.66 21.57
CA PHE A 100 15.29 0.31 21.02
C PHE A 100 14.98 -1.15 21.30
N ASP A 101 13.71 -1.46 21.57
CA ASP A 101 13.21 -2.82 21.64
C ASP A 101 12.96 -3.37 20.21
N MET A 102 12.72 -2.48 19.24
CA MET A 102 12.63 -2.81 17.81
C MET A 102 12.92 -1.60 16.94
N ILE A 103 13.55 -1.83 15.79
CA ILE A 103 13.67 -0.87 14.67
C ILE A 103 12.89 -1.43 13.49
N PHE A 104 12.05 -0.61 12.85
CA PHE A 104 11.19 -0.98 11.74
C PHE A 104 10.94 0.23 10.82
N PRO A 105 10.84 0.13 9.51
CA PRO A 105 10.82 -1.09 8.68
C PRO A 105 12.16 -1.41 8.00
N PHE A 106 13.19 -0.59 8.19
CA PHE A 106 14.47 -0.72 7.50
C PHE A 106 15.64 -0.65 8.48
N PRO A 107 16.76 -1.31 8.14
CA PRO A 107 17.95 -1.27 8.97
C PRO A 107 18.62 0.12 8.92
N ILE A 108 19.09 0.58 10.06
CA ILE A 108 20.00 1.72 10.17
C ILE A 108 21.45 1.24 10.07
N SER A 109 21.74 0.12 10.71
CA SER A 109 23.04 -0.52 10.76
C SER A 109 22.88 -1.98 11.17
N THR A 110 23.81 -2.87 10.77
CA THR A 110 23.85 -4.28 11.19
C THR A 110 24.15 -4.47 12.67
N ASP A 111 24.56 -3.43 13.37
CA ASP A 111 24.78 -3.45 14.82
C ASP A 111 23.48 -3.50 15.63
N TRP A 112 22.35 -3.13 15.01
CA TRP A 112 21.03 -3.13 15.64
C TRP A 112 20.29 -4.42 15.31
N LYS A 113 20.57 -5.49 16.09
CA LYS A 113 19.98 -6.82 15.86
C LYS A 113 18.47 -6.87 16.02
N GLN A 114 17.89 -5.94 16.81
CA GLN A 114 16.44 -5.76 16.96
C GLN A 114 15.77 -5.13 15.72
N THR A 115 16.45 -5.08 14.58
CA THR A 115 15.87 -4.59 13.33
C THR A 115 14.96 -5.65 12.72
N VAL A 116 13.77 -5.21 12.38
CA VAL A 116 12.79 -5.98 11.60
C VAL A 116 12.68 -5.34 10.23
N CYS A 117 12.99 -6.10 9.20
CA CYS A 117 12.89 -5.63 7.83
C CYS A 117 11.50 -5.91 7.27
N TRP A 118 10.96 -4.96 6.50
CA TRP A 118 9.68 -5.14 5.81
C TRP A 118 9.92 -5.44 4.33
N ILE A 119 9.35 -6.54 3.86
CA ILE A 119 9.27 -6.89 2.45
C ILE A 119 7.79 -6.90 2.07
N PRO A 120 7.29 -5.86 1.39
CA PRO A 120 5.86 -5.73 1.11
C PRO A 120 5.35 -6.77 0.13
N ASP A 121 6.18 -7.15 -0.86
CA ASP A 121 5.81 -8.04 -1.96
C ASP A 121 7.02 -8.55 -2.75
N PHE A 122 6.75 -9.41 -3.73
CA PHE A 122 7.70 -9.98 -4.67
C PHE A 122 7.30 -9.74 -6.13
N GLN A 123 6.83 -8.52 -6.43
CA GLN A 123 6.42 -8.17 -7.79
C GLN A 123 7.54 -8.40 -8.81
N ASP A 124 8.78 -8.10 -8.45
CA ASP A 124 9.96 -8.34 -9.28
C ASP A 124 10.20 -9.81 -9.63
N LYS A 125 9.76 -10.73 -8.79
CA LYS A 125 9.87 -12.18 -9.04
C LYS A 125 8.68 -12.73 -9.81
N ARG A 126 7.49 -12.14 -9.64
CA ARG A 126 6.25 -12.60 -10.28
C ARG A 126 6.01 -11.98 -11.65
N LEU A 127 6.49 -10.75 -11.86
CA LEU A 127 6.37 -9.98 -13.10
C LEU A 127 7.72 -9.36 -13.47
N PRO A 128 8.78 -10.18 -13.66
CA PRO A 128 10.13 -9.67 -13.91
C PRO A 128 10.23 -8.84 -15.19
N GLU A 129 9.33 -9.04 -16.15
CA GLU A 129 9.27 -8.30 -17.41
C GLU A 129 8.99 -6.81 -17.24
N PHE A 130 8.53 -6.38 -16.08
CA PHE A 130 8.27 -4.95 -15.78
C PHE A 130 9.45 -4.25 -15.09
N PHE A 131 10.58 -4.94 -14.94
CA PHE A 131 11.76 -4.42 -14.25
C PHE A 131 13.00 -4.53 -15.12
N SER A 132 13.89 -3.58 -14.98
CA SER A 132 15.23 -3.70 -15.57
C SER A 132 16.07 -4.78 -14.85
N GLU A 133 17.07 -5.31 -15.53
CA GLU A 133 17.99 -6.29 -14.91
C GLU A 133 18.69 -5.74 -13.67
N ASP A 134 19.00 -4.44 -13.67
CA ASP A 134 19.61 -3.76 -12.53
C ASP A 134 18.66 -3.68 -11.32
N GLU A 135 17.38 -3.38 -11.54
CA GLU A 135 16.38 -3.38 -10.49
C GLU A 135 16.16 -4.78 -9.91
N LEU A 136 16.07 -5.80 -10.77
CA LEU A 136 15.93 -7.20 -10.34
C LEU A 136 17.11 -7.63 -9.47
N ARG A 137 18.34 -7.28 -9.89
CA ARG A 137 19.56 -7.57 -9.13
C ARG A 137 19.55 -6.85 -7.77
N GLN A 138 19.28 -5.54 -7.76
CA GLN A 138 19.27 -4.73 -6.54
C GLN A 138 18.25 -5.24 -5.54
N ARG A 139 17.04 -5.59 -5.97
CA ARG A 139 15.99 -6.16 -5.09
C ARG A 139 16.40 -7.50 -4.53
N THR A 140 17.00 -8.37 -5.35
CA THR A 140 17.50 -9.67 -4.91
C THR A 140 18.62 -9.52 -3.87
N GLU A 141 19.58 -8.61 -4.11
CA GLU A 141 20.67 -8.31 -3.18
C GLU A 141 20.12 -7.73 -1.86
N GLN A 142 19.10 -6.88 -1.94
CA GLN A 142 18.44 -6.30 -0.76
C GLN A 142 17.74 -7.38 0.08
N HIS A 143 16.96 -8.27 -0.54
CA HIS A 143 16.30 -9.37 0.17
C HIS A 143 17.31 -10.28 0.84
N ARG A 144 18.41 -10.64 0.14
CA ARG A 144 19.51 -11.43 0.72
C ARG A 144 20.15 -10.72 1.89
N TYR A 145 20.48 -9.43 1.73
CA TYR A 145 21.02 -8.62 2.81
C TYR A 145 20.14 -8.65 4.06
N TYR A 146 18.81 -8.61 3.89
CA TYR A 146 17.88 -8.66 5.02
C TYR A 146 17.97 -9.99 5.76
N PHE A 147 17.81 -11.11 5.11
CA PHE A 147 17.78 -12.41 5.80
C PHE A 147 19.17 -12.93 6.21
N GLU A 148 20.25 -12.39 5.66
CA GLU A 148 21.62 -12.72 6.08
C GLU A 148 22.08 -11.92 7.30
N ASN A 149 21.48 -10.79 7.61
CA ASN A 149 21.93 -9.89 8.68
C ASN A 149 20.92 -9.68 9.82
N PHE A 150 19.65 -10.00 9.62
CA PHE A 150 18.58 -9.77 10.59
C PHE A 150 17.73 -11.02 10.77
N ASP A 151 17.22 -11.20 11.99
CA ASP A 151 16.51 -12.42 12.40
C ASP A 151 15.00 -12.38 12.18
N HIS A 152 14.43 -11.19 11.84
CA HIS A 152 12.99 -10.98 11.72
C HIS A 152 12.63 -10.23 10.45
N ILE A 153 11.64 -10.75 9.70
CA ILE A 153 11.07 -10.10 8.51
C ILE A 153 9.56 -10.04 8.65
N VAL A 154 8.99 -8.87 8.32
CA VAL A 154 7.54 -8.65 8.22
C VAL A 154 7.14 -8.64 6.74
N PHE A 155 6.06 -9.34 6.42
CA PHE A 155 5.39 -9.36 5.12
C PHE A 155 4.02 -8.72 5.21
N SER A 156 3.54 -8.14 4.11
CA SER A 156 2.21 -7.52 4.06
C SER A 156 1.08 -8.53 3.93
N SER A 157 1.36 -9.77 3.50
CA SER A 157 0.38 -10.83 3.28
C SER A 157 0.99 -12.23 3.46
N GLU A 158 0.14 -13.22 3.67
CA GLU A 158 0.52 -14.64 3.64
C GLU A 158 1.02 -15.02 2.24
N ALA A 159 0.44 -14.43 1.19
CA ALA A 159 0.91 -14.61 -0.18
C ALA A 159 2.36 -14.14 -0.33
N ALA A 160 2.72 -12.97 0.21
CA ALA A 160 4.10 -12.47 0.19
C ALA A 160 5.05 -13.34 1.02
N ARG A 161 4.61 -13.85 2.18
CA ARG A 161 5.38 -14.81 2.97
C ARG A 161 5.66 -16.11 2.20
N SER A 162 4.63 -16.66 1.54
CA SER A 162 4.77 -17.86 0.71
C SER A 162 5.72 -17.64 -0.48
N ASP A 163 5.68 -16.47 -1.09
CA ASP A 163 6.63 -16.08 -2.14
C ASP A 163 8.05 -16.04 -1.61
N PHE A 164 8.28 -15.45 -0.43
CA PHE A 164 9.59 -15.46 0.20
C PHE A 164 10.12 -16.88 0.43
N GLU A 165 9.29 -17.77 0.95
CA GLU A 165 9.67 -19.18 1.20
C GLU A 165 9.98 -19.93 -0.10
N THR A 166 9.32 -19.56 -1.19
CA THR A 166 9.54 -20.12 -2.52
C THR A 166 10.86 -19.63 -3.14
N PHE A 167 11.12 -18.30 -3.06
CA PHE A 167 12.26 -17.69 -3.73
C PHE A 167 13.55 -17.75 -2.91
N TYR A 168 13.44 -17.92 -1.58
CA TYR A 168 14.58 -17.97 -0.65
C TYR A 168 14.42 -19.13 0.36
N PRO A 169 14.37 -20.39 -0.10
CA PRO A 169 14.16 -21.56 0.78
C PRO A 169 15.30 -21.76 1.79
N GLU A 170 16.48 -21.16 1.53
CA GLU A 170 17.63 -21.19 2.43
C GLU A 170 17.50 -20.25 3.63
N ALA A 171 16.64 -19.22 3.56
CA ALA A 171 16.52 -18.19 4.58
C ALA A 171 16.00 -18.75 5.92
N ARG A 172 16.74 -18.51 7.00
CA ARG A 172 16.43 -18.99 8.35
C ARG A 172 16.12 -17.80 9.27
N VAL A 173 14.96 -17.16 9.02
CA VAL A 173 14.51 -15.98 9.76
C VAL A 173 13.10 -16.20 10.30
N ASN A 174 12.76 -15.47 11.36
CA ASN A 174 11.40 -15.39 11.87
C ASN A 174 10.55 -14.57 10.89
N LYS A 175 9.50 -15.18 10.37
CA LYS A 175 8.60 -14.60 9.35
C LYS A 175 7.29 -14.19 10.01
N HIS A 176 6.95 -12.92 9.89
CA HIS A 176 5.73 -12.35 10.45
C HIS A 176 4.86 -11.80 9.32
N VAL A 177 3.56 -11.99 9.41
CA VAL A 177 2.59 -11.33 8.54
C VAL A 177 1.85 -10.28 9.34
N VAL A 178 1.84 -9.07 8.83
CA VAL A 178 1.12 -7.94 9.45
C VAL A 178 0.31 -7.24 8.36
N HIS A 179 -0.99 -7.53 8.34
CA HIS A 179 -1.94 -6.89 7.43
C HIS A 179 -2.14 -5.44 7.84
N PHE A 180 -1.88 -4.50 6.94
CA PHE A 180 -2.13 -3.10 7.26
C PHE A 180 -3.58 -2.69 6.98
N ALA A 181 -4.04 -1.70 7.72
CA ALA A 181 -5.32 -1.05 7.50
C ALA A 181 -5.14 0.44 7.24
N VAL A 182 -6.08 1.06 6.53
CA VAL A 182 -6.05 2.49 6.20
C VAL A 182 -6.77 3.34 7.24
N PHE A 183 -6.37 4.61 7.30
CA PHE A 183 -6.99 5.63 8.15
C PHE A 183 -7.31 6.86 7.32
N HIS A 184 -8.58 7.26 7.34
CA HIS A 184 -9.06 8.47 6.67
C HIS A 184 -9.15 9.62 7.65
N GLU A 185 -8.83 10.82 7.19
CA GLU A 185 -9.01 12.03 7.97
C GLU A 185 -10.50 12.37 8.06
N ARG A 186 -10.98 12.66 9.26
CA ARG A 186 -12.40 12.95 9.51
C ARG A 186 -12.85 14.32 9.01
N GLN A 187 -11.93 15.22 8.63
CA GLN A 187 -12.22 16.66 8.54
C GLN A 187 -12.66 17.18 7.18
N SER A 188 -12.60 16.40 6.10
CA SER A 188 -13.04 16.92 4.79
C SER A 188 -13.70 15.84 3.94
N GLN A 189 -14.91 15.46 4.29
CA GLN A 189 -15.75 14.71 3.36
C GLN A 189 -16.51 15.69 2.50
N ARG A 190 -16.07 15.88 1.27
CA ARG A 190 -16.85 16.60 0.27
C ARG A 190 -18.12 15.80 -0.05
N PRO A 191 -19.28 16.45 -0.26
CA PRO A 191 -20.49 15.77 -0.70
C PRO A 191 -20.21 15.00 -2.01
N ALA A 192 -20.49 13.72 -2.02
CA ALA A 192 -20.15 12.85 -3.17
C ALA A 192 -20.84 13.29 -4.46
N GLU A 193 -22.11 13.76 -4.37
CA GLU A 193 -22.86 14.28 -5.50
C GLU A 193 -22.22 15.52 -6.12
N GLN A 194 -21.65 16.39 -5.29
CA GLN A 194 -20.92 17.56 -5.77
C GLN A 194 -19.68 17.16 -6.56
N VAL A 195 -18.87 16.23 -6.01
CA VAL A 195 -17.65 15.73 -6.67
C VAL A 195 -18.00 15.04 -7.99
N VAL A 196 -19.03 14.19 -8.02
CA VAL A 196 -19.51 13.53 -9.24
C VAL A 196 -19.91 14.55 -10.31
N THR A 197 -20.64 15.61 -9.91
CA THR A 197 -21.06 16.67 -10.83
C THR A 197 -19.90 17.49 -11.37
N GLU A 198 -18.97 17.90 -10.51
CA GLU A 198 -17.78 18.68 -10.89
C GLU A 198 -16.87 17.90 -11.85
N LEU A 199 -16.75 16.57 -11.67
CA LEU A 199 -15.98 15.69 -12.53
C LEU A 199 -16.73 15.25 -13.81
N GLY A 200 -17.98 15.69 -13.98
CA GLY A 200 -18.80 15.34 -15.15
C GLY A 200 -19.10 13.84 -15.27
N LEU A 201 -19.20 13.14 -14.14
CA LEU A 201 -19.53 11.72 -14.11
C LEU A 201 -21.05 11.52 -14.11
N PRO A 202 -21.55 10.43 -14.73
CA PRO A 202 -22.96 10.06 -14.61
C PRO A 202 -23.26 9.57 -13.18
N THR A 203 -24.53 9.46 -12.85
CA THR A 203 -24.98 8.96 -11.54
C THR A 203 -24.61 7.48 -11.31
N ARG A 204 -24.39 6.71 -12.35
CA ARG A 204 -23.97 5.30 -12.29
C ARG A 204 -22.63 5.13 -13.00
N PHE A 205 -21.61 4.75 -12.25
CA PHE A 205 -20.28 4.50 -12.80
C PHE A 205 -19.54 3.47 -11.92
N PHE A 206 -18.60 2.78 -12.54
CA PHE A 206 -17.59 1.98 -11.85
C PHE A 206 -16.34 2.83 -11.61
N TYR A 207 -15.62 2.54 -10.54
CA TYR A 207 -14.44 3.34 -10.18
C TYR A 207 -13.19 2.47 -10.07
N CYS A 208 -12.12 2.85 -10.75
CA CYS A 208 -10.84 2.17 -10.74
C CYS A 208 -9.73 3.16 -10.32
N PRO A 209 -9.51 3.34 -9.00
CA PRO A 209 -8.59 4.33 -8.44
C PRO A 209 -7.16 3.79 -8.34
N ASN A 210 -6.54 3.53 -9.46
CA ASN A 210 -5.18 2.99 -9.53
C ASN A 210 -4.23 3.94 -10.25
N GLN A 211 -2.98 4.03 -9.78
CA GLN A 211 -1.93 4.68 -10.57
C GLN A 211 -1.79 3.96 -11.92
N PHE A 212 -1.41 4.70 -12.97
CA PHE A 212 -1.34 4.15 -14.32
C PHE A 212 -0.04 3.35 -14.55
N TRP A 213 0.23 2.41 -13.64
CA TRP A 213 1.30 1.44 -13.81
C TRP A 213 0.81 0.23 -14.60
N ILE A 214 1.67 -0.35 -15.45
CA ILE A 214 1.29 -1.45 -16.34
C ILE A 214 0.62 -2.60 -15.55
N HIS A 215 1.18 -2.99 -14.42
CA HIS A 215 0.63 -4.09 -13.61
C HIS A 215 -0.74 -3.77 -12.99
N LYS A 216 -1.19 -2.52 -12.99
CA LYS A 216 -2.56 -2.14 -12.57
C LYS A 216 -3.61 -2.47 -13.64
N ASN A 217 -3.19 -2.85 -14.87
CA ASN A 217 -3.98 -3.57 -15.86
C ASN A 217 -5.26 -2.85 -16.29
N HIS A 218 -5.18 -1.55 -16.53
CA HIS A 218 -6.32 -0.75 -17.04
C HIS A 218 -6.83 -1.25 -18.39
N ASP A 219 -5.96 -1.89 -19.18
CA ASP A 219 -6.32 -2.45 -20.48
C ASP A 219 -7.47 -3.44 -20.42
N VAL A 220 -7.48 -4.37 -19.43
CA VAL A 220 -8.55 -5.35 -19.28
C VAL A 220 -9.90 -4.70 -18.98
N VAL A 221 -9.88 -3.55 -18.29
CA VAL A 221 -11.10 -2.77 -18.01
C VAL A 221 -11.61 -2.10 -19.26
N ILE A 222 -10.72 -1.52 -20.08
CA ILE A 222 -11.09 -0.91 -21.38
C ILE A 222 -11.69 -1.98 -22.30
N ASP A 223 -11.09 -3.17 -22.35
CA ASP A 223 -11.62 -4.29 -23.14
C ASP A 223 -13.00 -4.75 -22.66
N ALA A 224 -13.19 -4.85 -21.34
CA ALA A 224 -14.49 -5.21 -20.77
C ALA A 224 -15.57 -4.16 -21.09
N VAL A 225 -15.23 -2.87 -21.01
CA VAL A 225 -16.14 -1.77 -21.40
C VAL A 225 -16.49 -1.84 -22.88
N ASN A 226 -15.51 -2.13 -23.75
CA ASN A 226 -15.75 -2.30 -25.19
C ASN A 226 -16.70 -3.45 -25.48
N LEU A 227 -16.50 -4.60 -24.83
CA LEU A 227 -17.39 -5.76 -24.96
C LEU A 227 -18.83 -5.42 -24.54
N LEU A 228 -19.00 -4.73 -23.41
CA LEU A 228 -20.33 -4.32 -22.94
C LEU A 228 -20.99 -3.33 -23.89
N LYS A 229 -20.24 -2.38 -24.46
CA LYS A 229 -20.78 -1.45 -25.46
C LYS A 229 -21.25 -2.18 -26.72
N GLN A 230 -20.46 -3.14 -27.23
CA GLN A 230 -20.83 -3.96 -28.39
C GLN A 230 -22.09 -4.82 -28.13
N GLU A 231 -22.33 -5.21 -26.89
CA GLU A 231 -23.53 -5.94 -26.48
C GLU A 231 -24.75 -5.03 -26.22
N GLY A 232 -24.64 -3.73 -26.47
CA GLY A 232 -25.72 -2.78 -26.22
C GLY A 232 -25.98 -2.48 -24.74
N THR A 233 -25.01 -2.75 -23.86
CA THR A 233 -25.06 -2.47 -22.42
C THR A 233 -23.92 -1.52 -22.03
N PRO A 234 -23.93 -0.25 -22.49
CA PRO A 234 -22.85 0.67 -22.22
C PRO A 234 -22.75 1.01 -20.73
N VAL A 235 -21.53 1.07 -20.22
CA VAL A 235 -21.21 1.44 -18.84
C VAL A 235 -20.23 2.61 -18.84
N THR A 236 -20.15 3.32 -17.72
CA THR A 236 -19.08 4.31 -17.49
C THR A 236 -18.11 3.80 -16.42
N VAL A 237 -16.81 3.87 -16.71
CA VAL A 237 -15.73 3.63 -15.76
C VAL A 237 -14.91 4.89 -15.59
N ALA A 238 -14.68 5.30 -14.35
CA ALA A 238 -13.79 6.40 -13.99
C ALA A 238 -12.44 5.85 -13.53
N PHE A 239 -11.36 6.32 -14.14
CA PHE A 239 -9.97 6.05 -13.75
C PHE A 239 -9.40 7.27 -13.04
N SER A 240 -8.74 7.07 -11.90
CA SER A 240 -7.96 8.14 -11.26
C SER A 240 -6.63 7.61 -10.72
N GLY A 241 -5.60 8.42 -10.83
CA GLY A 241 -4.25 8.08 -10.35
C GLY A 241 -3.20 8.97 -11.00
N LYS A 242 -1.95 8.86 -10.53
CA LYS A 242 -0.81 9.49 -11.21
C LYS A 242 -0.58 8.77 -12.55
N GLU A 243 -0.48 9.55 -13.62
CA GLU A 243 -0.35 9.03 -14.99
C GLU A 243 1.10 8.69 -15.36
N HIS A 244 2.04 8.94 -14.47
CA HIS A 244 3.46 8.68 -14.72
C HIS A 244 3.92 7.35 -14.14
N ASP A 245 4.41 6.45 -15.00
CA ASP A 245 5.17 5.26 -14.64
C ASP A 245 6.60 5.41 -15.20
N HIS A 246 7.62 5.45 -14.35
CA HIS A 246 9.02 5.59 -14.78
C HIS A 246 9.50 4.40 -15.63
N ARG A 247 8.86 3.23 -15.52
CA ARG A 247 9.14 2.01 -16.28
C ARG A 247 8.44 2.00 -17.65
N ALA A 248 7.35 2.76 -17.78
CA ALA A 248 6.57 2.87 -19.00
C ALA A 248 5.97 4.28 -19.15
N PRO A 249 6.77 5.30 -19.48
CA PRO A 249 6.33 6.69 -19.48
C PRO A 249 5.12 6.97 -20.38
N ASP A 250 4.98 6.23 -21.47
CA ASP A 250 3.90 6.42 -22.46
C ASP A 250 2.66 5.57 -22.19
N HIS A 251 2.62 4.81 -21.09
CA HIS A 251 1.53 3.87 -20.83
C HIS A 251 0.16 4.56 -20.71
N ALA A 252 0.06 5.63 -19.92
CA ALA A 252 -1.20 6.36 -19.76
C ALA A 252 -1.71 6.92 -21.09
N GLU A 253 -0.83 7.49 -21.91
CA GLU A 253 -1.19 8.00 -23.24
C GLU A 253 -1.58 6.88 -24.21
N SER A 254 -0.98 5.69 -24.10
CA SER A 254 -1.39 4.52 -24.89
C SER A 254 -2.81 4.07 -24.56
N LEU A 255 -3.19 4.09 -23.29
CA LEU A 255 -4.56 3.78 -22.86
C LEU A 255 -5.57 4.80 -23.39
N LYS A 256 -5.24 6.11 -23.36
CA LYS A 256 -6.09 7.17 -23.90
C LYS A 256 -6.30 7.02 -25.42
N ARG A 257 -5.22 6.72 -26.17
CA ARG A 257 -5.31 6.43 -27.61
C ARG A 257 -6.21 5.22 -27.87
N ARG A 258 -6.02 4.13 -27.15
CA ARG A 258 -6.86 2.93 -27.27
C ARG A 258 -8.34 3.23 -27.03
N VAL A 259 -8.67 4.02 -26.00
CA VAL A 259 -10.03 4.48 -25.75
C VAL A 259 -10.59 5.26 -26.92
N ALA A 260 -9.79 6.13 -27.56
CA ALA A 260 -10.21 6.89 -28.73
C ALA A 260 -10.43 5.99 -29.96
N GLU A 261 -9.50 5.06 -30.23
CA GLU A 261 -9.60 4.11 -31.36
C GLU A 261 -10.83 3.20 -31.25
N LEU A 262 -11.21 2.81 -30.01
CA LEU A 262 -12.41 2.00 -29.76
C LEU A 262 -13.69 2.85 -29.66
N GLY A 263 -13.59 4.17 -29.77
CA GLY A 263 -14.73 5.08 -29.65
C GLY A 263 -15.37 5.07 -28.24
N LEU A 264 -14.57 4.90 -27.18
CA LEU A 264 -15.06 4.74 -25.80
C LEU A 264 -14.95 6.01 -24.93
N GLN A 265 -14.77 7.20 -25.55
CA GLN A 265 -14.54 8.46 -24.84
C GLN A 265 -15.67 8.83 -23.86
N ASP A 266 -16.90 8.43 -24.16
CA ASP A 266 -18.06 8.65 -23.27
C ASP A 266 -18.17 7.57 -22.18
N ASN A 267 -17.46 6.45 -22.33
CA ASN A 267 -17.54 5.28 -21.46
C ASN A 267 -16.36 5.18 -20.48
N VAL A 268 -15.20 5.72 -20.83
CA VAL A 268 -13.98 5.70 -20.02
C VAL A 268 -13.55 7.13 -19.71
N ARG A 269 -13.55 7.49 -18.44
CA ARG A 269 -13.24 8.83 -17.96
C ARG A 269 -11.90 8.83 -17.24
N PHE A 270 -10.90 9.53 -17.78
CA PHE A 270 -9.60 9.75 -17.13
C PHE A 270 -9.71 11.01 -16.25
N LEU A 271 -9.64 10.85 -14.94
CA LEU A 271 -9.81 11.94 -13.96
C LEU A 271 -8.46 12.51 -13.49
N GLY A 272 -7.33 11.90 -13.89
CA GLY A 272 -6.02 12.27 -13.39
C GLY A 272 -5.83 11.98 -11.91
N PHE A 273 -4.87 12.69 -11.29
CA PHE A 273 -4.60 12.56 -9.86
C PHE A 273 -5.55 13.46 -9.06
N LEU A 274 -6.45 12.84 -8.31
CA LEU A 274 -7.44 13.55 -7.50
C LEU A 274 -6.93 13.80 -6.07
N PRO A 275 -7.37 14.88 -5.43
CA PRO A 275 -7.27 15.04 -3.98
C PRO A 275 -7.87 13.84 -3.24
N ARG A 276 -7.30 13.49 -2.08
CA ARG A 276 -7.74 12.29 -1.33
C ARG A 276 -9.21 12.35 -0.94
N GLU A 277 -9.72 13.51 -0.59
CA GLU A 277 -11.13 13.74 -0.24
C GLU A 277 -12.07 13.41 -1.41
N ASP A 278 -11.71 13.79 -2.63
CA ASP A 278 -12.49 13.49 -3.83
C ASP A 278 -12.46 11.98 -4.15
N GLN A 279 -11.29 11.35 -4.00
CA GLN A 279 -11.20 9.89 -4.13
C GLN A 279 -12.14 9.18 -3.16
N ILE A 280 -12.14 9.59 -1.88
CA ILE A 280 -13.01 9.03 -0.83
C ILE A 280 -14.49 9.21 -1.20
N ALA A 281 -14.88 10.39 -1.68
CA ALA A 281 -16.24 10.66 -2.12
C ALA A 281 -16.68 9.71 -3.24
N LEU A 282 -15.78 9.44 -4.22
CA LEU A 282 -16.06 8.52 -5.31
C LEU A 282 -16.14 7.05 -4.84
N PHE A 283 -15.36 6.63 -3.83
CA PHE A 283 -15.49 5.30 -3.24
C PHE A 283 -16.89 5.03 -2.73
N GLY A 284 -17.50 5.98 -2.01
CA GLY A 284 -18.85 5.84 -1.47
C GLY A 284 -19.93 5.86 -2.54
N ARG A 285 -19.69 6.48 -3.70
CA ARG A 285 -20.70 6.76 -4.72
C ARG A 285 -20.71 5.81 -5.91
N ALA A 286 -19.56 5.20 -6.22
CA ALA A 286 -19.45 4.24 -7.32
C ALA A 286 -20.36 3.02 -7.12
N ILE A 287 -20.81 2.41 -8.20
CA ILE A 287 -21.52 1.12 -8.18
C ILE A 287 -20.65 0.06 -7.50
N CYS A 288 -19.46 -0.12 -8.05
CA CYS A 288 -18.41 -1.00 -7.55
C CYS A 288 -17.04 -0.36 -7.77
N ILE A 289 -16.09 -0.78 -6.95
CA ILE A 289 -14.66 -0.54 -7.22
C ILE A 289 -14.16 -1.67 -8.13
N VAL A 290 -13.36 -1.31 -9.13
CA VAL A 290 -12.70 -2.29 -10.01
C VAL A 290 -11.21 -2.32 -9.67
N GLN A 291 -10.70 -3.47 -9.23
CA GLN A 291 -9.30 -3.69 -8.87
C GLN A 291 -8.70 -4.77 -9.79
N PRO A 292 -8.23 -4.39 -10.99
CA PRO A 292 -7.91 -5.35 -12.05
C PRO A 292 -6.46 -5.81 -12.07
N SER A 293 -5.67 -5.47 -11.07
CA SER A 293 -4.21 -5.64 -11.04
C SER A 293 -3.75 -7.05 -11.40
N LEU A 294 -2.62 -7.14 -12.09
CA LEU A 294 -1.93 -8.41 -12.37
C LEU A 294 -1.19 -8.95 -11.13
N PHE A 295 -0.88 -8.08 -10.20
CA PHE A 295 -0.17 -8.40 -8.97
C PHE A 295 -0.43 -7.35 -7.88
N GLU A 296 -0.53 -7.79 -6.63
CA GLU A 296 -0.61 -6.96 -5.42
C GLU A 296 0.14 -7.62 -4.27
N GLY A 297 0.86 -6.82 -3.47
CA GLY A 297 1.38 -7.25 -2.16
C GLY A 297 0.33 -7.14 -1.06
N TRP A 298 -0.39 -6.02 -1.02
CA TRP A 298 -1.58 -5.71 -0.21
C TRP A 298 -2.19 -4.41 -0.77
N SER A 299 -3.40 -4.46 -1.25
CA SER A 299 -4.00 -3.36 -1.99
C SER A 299 -4.57 -2.28 -1.07
N THR A 300 -4.06 -1.04 -1.17
CA THR A 300 -4.68 0.11 -0.50
C THR A 300 -6.08 0.39 -1.02
N VAL A 301 -6.34 0.13 -2.30
CA VAL A 301 -7.67 0.30 -2.93
C VAL A 301 -8.69 -0.64 -2.29
N ILE A 302 -8.32 -1.90 -2.04
CA ILE A 302 -9.20 -2.86 -1.36
C ILE A 302 -9.40 -2.45 0.10
N GLU A 303 -8.34 -1.99 0.81
CA GLU A 303 -8.50 -1.49 2.17
C GLU A 303 -9.43 -0.27 2.23
N ASP A 304 -9.28 0.66 1.28
CA ASP A 304 -10.20 1.78 1.16
C ASP A 304 -11.65 1.30 0.93
N ALA A 305 -11.86 0.38 -0.01
CA ALA A 305 -13.19 -0.17 -0.27
C ALA A 305 -13.81 -0.86 0.96
N LYS A 306 -13.02 -1.67 1.68
CA LYS A 306 -13.46 -2.31 2.95
C LYS A 306 -13.88 -1.27 3.97
N SER A 307 -13.13 -0.17 4.10
CA SER A 307 -13.43 0.87 5.09
C SER A 307 -14.75 1.60 4.85
N PHE A 308 -15.28 1.54 3.62
CA PHE A 308 -16.59 2.06 3.22
C PHE A 308 -17.64 0.97 3.01
N SER A 309 -17.35 -0.28 3.37
CA SER A 309 -18.20 -1.44 3.05
C SER A 309 -18.58 -1.50 1.56
N GLN A 310 -17.69 -1.01 0.69
CA GLN A 310 -17.93 -0.92 -0.75
C GLN A 310 -17.69 -2.25 -1.45
N TYR A 311 -18.43 -2.49 -2.53
CA TYR A 311 -18.30 -3.71 -3.33
C TYR A 311 -17.13 -3.61 -4.32
N VAL A 312 -16.34 -4.69 -4.41
CA VAL A 312 -15.13 -4.73 -5.24
C VAL A 312 -15.24 -5.86 -6.26
N ILE A 313 -15.00 -5.54 -7.53
CA ILE A 313 -14.73 -6.53 -8.57
C ILE A 313 -13.20 -6.57 -8.72
N ALA A 314 -12.56 -7.62 -8.20
CA ALA A 314 -11.12 -7.73 -8.13
C ALA A 314 -10.58 -8.86 -9.01
N SER A 315 -9.35 -8.72 -9.48
CA SER A 315 -8.63 -9.85 -10.09
C SER A 315 -8.42 -10.97 -9.07
N ASP A 316 -8.51 -12.22 -9.56
CA ASP A 316 -8.39 -13.45 -8.76
C ASP A 316 -6.91 -13.72 -8.39
N LEU A 317 -6.38 -12.90 -7.49
CA LEU A 317 -5.06 -13.04 -6.90
C LEU A 317 -5.18 -13.63 -5.49
N ALA A 318 -4.20 -14.44 -5.09
CA ALA A 318 -4.14 -14.98 -3.73
C ALA A 318 -4.22 -13.86 -2.67
N THR A 319 -3.50 -12.77 -2.87
CA THR A 319 -3.52 -11.59 -1.98
C THR A 319 -4.91 -10.95 -1.92
N ASN A 320 -5.60 -10.78 -3.05
CA ASN A 320 -6.94 -10.18 -3.07
C ASN A 320 -7.95 -11.06 -2.33
N ARG A 321 -7.87 -12.39 -2.50
CA ARG A 321 -8.73 -13.35 -1.77
C ARG A 321 -8.42 -13.38 -0.27
N GLU A 322 -7.18 -13.22 0.11
CA GLU A 322 -6.76 -13.08 1.51
C GLU A 322 -7.30 -11.78 2.12
N GLN A 323 -7.29 -10.70 1.33
CA GLN A 323 -7.58 -9.36 1.81
C GLN A 323 -9.08 -9.08 1.96
N ILE A 324 -9.93 -9.61 1.08
CA ILE A 324 -11.36 -9.33 1.06
C ILE A 324 -12.18 -10.60 0.85
N SER A 325 -13.08 -10.90 1.79
CA SER A 325 -13.99 -12.05 1.73
C SER A 325 -15.46 -11.66 1.63
N ALA A 326 -15.82 -10.42 1.98
CA ALA A 326 -17.16 -9.87 1.88
C ALA A 326 -17.20 -8.71 0.88
N ASN A 327 -18.35 -8.47 0.26
CA ASN A 327 -18.52 -7.41 -0.74
C ASN A 327 -17.53 -7.51 -1.90
N ALA A 328 -17.25 -8.73 -2.36
CA ALA A 328 -16.28 -8.95 -3.41
C ALA A 328 -16.72 -10.01 -4.41
N GLU A 329 -16.32 -9.79 -5.65
CA GLU A 329 -16.38 -10.73 -6.73
C GLU A 329 -15.05 -10.78 -7.46
N PHE A 330 -14.66 -11.98 -7.94
CA PHE A 330 -13.32 -12.16 -8.53
C PHE A 330 -13.43 -12.59 -10.00
N PHE A 331 -12.47 -12.10 -10.80
CA PHE A 331 -12.32 -12.47 -12.20
C PHE A 331 -10.86 -12.79 -12.52
N GLN A 332 -10.60 -13.62 -13.52
CA GLN A 332 -9.24 -13.90 -13.97
C GLN A 332 -8.61 -12.63 -14.56
N ALA A 333 -7.47 -12.20 -14.04
CA ALA A 333 -6.87 -10.89 -14.29
C ALA A 333 -6.68 -10.51 -15.78
N ARG A 334 -6.60 -11.50 -16.68
CA ARG A 334 -6.44 -11.28 -18.12
C ARG A 334 -7.72 -11.61 -18.93
N ASP A 335 -8.84 -11.87 -18.24
CA ASP A 335 -10.11 -12.22 -18.87
C ASP A 335 -11.10 -11.05 -18.86
N ALA A 336 -11.04 -10.23 -19.91
CA ALA A 336 -11.95 -9.10 -20.10
C ALA A 336 -13.42 -9.52 -20.21
N ARG A 337 -13.70 -10.72 -20.75
CA ARG A 337 -15.06 -11.24 -20.85
C ARG A 337 -15.63 -11.55 -19.47
N GLN A 338 -14.84 -12.16 -18.61
CA GLN A 338 -15.26 -12.45 -17.25
C GLN A 338 -15.49 -11.15 -16.46
N LEU A 339 -14.61 -10.15 -16.59
CA LEU A 339 -14.81 -8.82 -16.00
C LEU A 339 -16.09 -8.15 -16.51
N ALA A 340 -16.32 -8.16 -17.82
CA ALA A 340 -17.54 -7.63 -18.43
C ALA A 340 -18.80 -8.29 -17.85
N ASN A 341 -18.79 -9.62 -17.69
CA ASN A 341 -19.90 -10.36 -17.08
C ASN A 341 -20.12 -9.97 -15.60
N CYS A 342 -19.06 -9.73 -14.83
CA CYS A 342 -19.15 -9.22 -13.46
C CYS A 342 -19.78 -7.83 -13.44
N MET A 343 -19.30 -6.91 -14.27
CA MET A 343 -19.81 -5.54 -14.34
C MET A 343 -21.27 -5.51 -14.81
N LYS A 344 -21.64 -6.33 -15.79
CA LYS A 344 -23.00 -6.40 -16.38
C LYS A 344 -24.08 -6.65 -15.34
N ARG A 345 -23.79 -7.45 -14.30
CA ARG A 345 -24.74 -7.75 -13.21
C ARG A 345 -25.18 -6.51 -12.43
N TYR A 346 -24.35 -5.49 -12.40
CA TYR A 346 -24.56 -4.29 -11.56
C TYR A 346 -24.87 -3.03 -12.37
N VAL A 347 -25.15 -3.15 -13.66
CA VAL A 347 -25.47 -1.99 -14.49
C VAL A 347 -26.78 -1.32 -14.03
N GLU A 348 -27.81 -2.12 -13.73
CA GLU A 348 -29.14 -1.62 -13.36
C GLU A 348 -29.48 -1.85 -11.88
N VAL A 349 -28.81 -2.81 -11.23
CA VAL A 349 -29.06 -3.18 -9.83
C VAL A 349 -27.78 -3.03 -9.04
N ASP A 350 -27.86 -2.37 -7.88
CA ASP A 350 -26.70 -2.24 -7.01
C ASP A 350 -26.35 -3.59 -6.35
N PRO A 351 -25.06 -3.87 -6.12
CA PRO A 351 -24.64 -5.04 -5.39
C PRO A 351 -25.20 -5.01 -3.95
N VAL A 352 -25.58 -6.17 -3.45
CA VAL A 352 -25.93 -6.31 -2.03
C VAL A 352 -24.64 -6.20 -1.21
N LYS A 353 -24.60 -5.22 -0.31
CA LYS A 353 -23.45 -4.97 0.54
C LYS A 353 -23.75 -5.35 1.99
N VAL A 354 -22.75 -5.90 2.67
CA VAL A 354 -22.78 -6.13 4.11
C VAL A 354 -21.83 -5.13 4.79
N ASP A 355 -22.22 -4.66 5.97
CA ASP A 355 -21.37 -3.76 6.74
C ASP A 355 -20.11 -4.49 7.23
N VAL A 356 -18.96 -3.90 6.99
CA VAL A 356 -17.65 -4.41 7.42
C VAL A 356 -17.22 -3.67 8.70
N ASP A 357 -16.99 -4.41 9.77
CA ASP A 357 -16.36 -3.85 10.96
C ASP A 357 -14.89 -3.56 10.70
N TYR A 358 -14.66 -2.47 9.96
CA TYR A 358 -13.30 -2.06 9.59
C TYR A 358 -12.46 -1.60 10.79
N ARG A 359 -13.13 -1.18 11.88
CA ARG A 359 -12.43 -0.84 13.13
C ARG A 359 -11.68 -2.02 13.72
N SER A 360 -12.24 -3.21 13.63
CA SER A 360 -11.56 -4.44 14.02
C SER A 360 -10.31 -4.72 13.20
N CYS A 361 -10.32 -4.42 11.87
CA CYS A 361 -9.13 -4.53 11.03
C CYS A 361 -8.03 -3.55 11.49
N GLN A 362 -8.40 -2.30 11.80
CA GLN A 362 -7.47 -1.29 12.31
C GLN A 362 -6.84 -1.70 13.66
N LEU A 363 -7.63 -2.27 14.56
CA LEU A 363 -7.13 -2.78 15.85
C LEU A 363 -6.27 -4.03 15.70
N ALA A 364 -6.62 -4.92 14.75
CA ALA A 364 -5.81 -6.10 14.43
C ALA A 364 -4.43 -5.67 13.94
N PHE A 365 -4.35 -4.69 13.03
CA PHE A 365 -3.07 -4.14 12.58
C PHE A 365 -2.19 -3.69 13.74
N ALA A 366 -2.73 -2.92 14.69
CA ALA A 366 -1.98 -2.48 15.87
C ALA A 366 -1.50 -3.66 16.73
N ARG A 367 -2.39 -4.62 17.03
CA ARG A 367 -2.10 -5.75 17.90
C ARG A 367 -1.10 -6.72 17.30
N ASP A 368 -1.23 -7.00 16.00
CA ASP A 368 -0.30 -7.88 15.29
C ASP A 368 1.09 -7.27 15.24
N PHE A 369 1.18 -5.96 14.97
CA PHE A 369 2.45 -5.25 15.02
C PHE A 369 3.07 -5.27 16.44
N MET A 370 2.28 -5.02 17.48
CA MET A 370 2.77 -5.09 18.88
C MET A 370 3.22 -6.51 19.25
N ARG A 371 2.58 -7.55 18.71
CA ARG A 371 3.01 -8.95 18.92
C ARG A 371 4.41 -9.18 18.35
N VAL A 372 4.68 -8.66 17.15
CA VAL A 372 6.03 -8.70 16.56
C VAL A 372 7.03 -7.94 17.43
N LEU A 373 6.71 -6.71 17.84
CA LEU A 373 7.58 -5.91 18.71
C LEU A 373 7.93 -6.65 20.01
N HIS A 374 6.94 -7.22 20.67
CA HIS A 374 7.18 -7.97 21.91
C HIS A 374 7.98 -9.25 21.70
N GLN A 375 7.86 -9.90 20.54
CA GLN A 375 8.67 -11.08 20.23
C GLN A 375 10.12 -10.66 20.03
N VAL A 376 10.39 -9.67 19.20
CA VAL A 376 11.74 -9.15 18.93
C VAL A 376 12.43 -8.69 20.22
N ALA A 377 11.69 -7.99 21.10
CA ALA A 377 12.21 -7.54 22.39
C ALA A 377 12.59 -8.70 23.35
N ARG A 378 11.99 -9.90 23.19
CA ARG A 378 12.36 -11.09 23.98
C ARG A 378 13.52 -11.84 23.37
N ASP A 379 13.69 -11.80 22.06
CA ASP A 379 14.73 -12.52 21.31
C ASP A 379 16.07 -11.74 21.31
N ALA A 380 16.06 -10.46 21.74
CA ALA A 380 17.22 -9.58 21.87
C ALA A 380 17.93 -9.69 23.25
#